data_91167d2bf3f61ed5e0f8f4f992f1d35e
#
_entry.id   91167d2bf3f61ed5e0f8f4f992f1d35e
#
_cell.length_a   1.000
_cell.length_b   1.000
_cell.length_c   1.000
_cell.angle_alpha   90.00
_cell.angle_beta   90.00
_cell.angle_gamma   90.00
#
_symmetry.space_group_name_H-M   'P 1'
#
loop_
_entity.id
_entity.type
_entity.pdbx_description
1 polymer ?
#
loop_
_entity_poly.entity_id
_entity_poly.type
_entity_poly.pdbx_seq_one_letter_code
_entity_poly.pdbx_strand_id
1 'polypeptide(L)'
;MRKYLDIPLTIAVTLTLTVAMLWPLEAPPPAPEGSDKLVHFIAFAALAFPLARTGRFGLLPVFIGASAFGGAIELIQPSFNRSADINDWIADIVGVALGIGCGLLYRRIRRR
;
A
#
# COMPACT_ATOMS: atom_id res chain seq x y z
N MET A 1 1.25 0.37 -19.81
CA MET A 1 1.45 -0.80 -18.93
C MET A 1 0.57 -1.94 -19.38
N ARG A 2 1.16 -3.10 -19.57
CA ARG A 2 0.43 -4.27 -20.02
C ARG A 2 -0.48 -4.82 -18.92
N LYS A 3 -1.66 -5.35 -19.32
CA LYS A 3 -2.65 -5.87 -18.36
C LYS A 3 -2.14 -7.08 -17.55
N TYR A 4 -1.13 -7.77 -18.06
CA TYR A 4 -0.58 -8.94 -17.36
C TYR A 4 0.42 -8.60 -16.27
N LEU A 5 0.75 -7.33 -16.10
CA LEU A 5 1.74 -6.90 -15.11
C LEU A 5 1.14 -6.57 -13.75
N ASP A 6 -0.19 -6.59 -13.63
CA ASP A 6 -0.85 -6.23 -12.37
C ASP A 6 -0.45 -7.17 -11.21
N ILE A 7 -0.52 -8.47 -11.41
CA ILE A 7 -0.17 -9.44 -10.37
C ILE A 7 1.33 -9.40 -10.04
N PRO A 8 2.25 -9.49 -11.01
CA PRO A 8 3.68 -9.40 -10.69
C PRO A 8 4.06 -8.10 -9.99
N LEU A 9 3.52 -6.95 -10.42
CA LEU A 9 3.79 -5.68 -9.77
C LEU A 9 3.24 -5.64 -8.35
N THR A 10 2.03 -6.15 -8.15
CA THR A 10 1.44 -6.20 -6.81
C THR A 10 2.26 -7.09 -5.89
N ILE A 11 2.70 -8.25 -6.37
CA ILE A 11 3.56 -9.14 -5.58
C ILE A 11 4.88 -8.43 -5.23
N ALA A 12 5.52 -7.78 -6.20
CA ALA A 12 6.78 -7.07 -5.98
C ALA A 12 6.62 -5.96 -4.93
N VAL A 13 5.56 -5.15 -5.04
CA VAL A 13 5.29 -4.09 -4.09
C VAL A 13 5.00 -4.68 -2.70
N THR A 14 4.18 -5.72 -2.63
CA THR A 14 3.84 -6.37 -1.36
C THR A 14 5.08 -6.90 -0.65
N LEU A 15 5.97 -7.59 -1.37
CA LEU A 15 7.19 -8.10 -0.79
C LEU A 15 8.12 -6.96 -0.34
N THR A 16 8.25 -5.93 -1.15
CA THR A 16 9.07 -4.77 -0.82
C THR A 16 8.55 -4.07 0.45
N LEU A 17 7.24 -3.85 0.53
CA LEU A 17 6.63 -3.21 1.70
C LEU A 17 6.78 -4.06 2.95
N THR A 18 6.60 -5.39 2.82
CA THR A 18 6.76 -6.30 3.94
C THR A 18 8.16 -6.20 4.51
N VAL A 19 9.18 -6.28 3.64
CA VAL A 19 10.56 -6.17 4.09
C VAL A 19 10.84 -4.79 4.69
N ALA A 20 10.45 -3.72 3.99
CA ALA A 20 10.76 -2.35 4.43
C ALA A 20 10.09 -2.00 5.75
N MET A 21 8.83 -2.41 5.93
CA MET A 21 8.06 -2.03 7.11
C MET A 21 8.35 -2.92 8.32
N LEU A 22 8.82 -4.14 8.10
CA LEU A 22 9.16 -5.06 9.19
C LEU A 22 10.66 -5.13 9.47
N TRP A 23 11.50 -4.42 8.70
CA TRP A 23 12.93 -4.42 8.94
C TRP A 23 13.23 -3.80 10.32
N PRO A 24 13.92 -4.53 11.22
CA PRO A 24 14.19 -4.01 12.55
C PRO A 24 15.08 -2.76 12.50
N LEU A 25 14.74 -1.75 13.29
CA LEU A 25 15.52 -0.52 13.41
C LEU A 25 15.97 -0.35 14.86
N GLU A 26 17.26 -0.09 15.06
CA GLU A 26 17.79 0.22 16.40
C GLU A 26 17.35 1.60 16.85
N ALA A 27 17.38 2.55 15.93
CA ALA A 27 16.87 3.90 16.15
C ALA A 27 16.33 4.43 14.82
N PRO A 28 15.11 5.00 14.80
CA PRO A 28 14.60 5.58 13.56
C PRO A 28 15.45 6.78 13.16
N PRO A 29 15.75 6.96 11.85
CA PRO A 29 16.42 8.16 11.38
C PRO A 29 15.58 9.38 11.65
N PRO A 30 16.19 10.54 11.97
CA PRO A 30 15.42 11.74 12.17
C PRO A 30 14.72 12.14 10.86
N ALA A 31 13.43 12.43 10.96
CA ALA A 31 12.60 12.83 9.83
C ALA A 31 11.56 13.83 10.30
N PRO A 32 11.06 14.70 9.40
CA PRO A 32 9.96 15.60 9.77
C PRO A 32 8.76 14.83 10.26
N GLU A 33 8.00 15.45 11.16
CA GLU A 33 6.77 14.86 11.68
C GLU A 33 5.80 14.52 10.54
N GLY A 34 5.21 13.34 10.59
CA GLY A 34 4.29 12.87 9.57
C GLY A 34 4.93 12.20 8.36
N SER A 35 6.28 12.15 8.29
CA SER A 35 6.97 11.51 7.16
C SER A 35 6.64 10.02 7.06
N ASP A 36 6.51 9.33 8.17
CA ASP A 36 6.14 7.92 8.20
C ASP A 36 4.77 7.68 7.60
N LYS A 37 3.80 8.55 7.93
CA LYS A 37 2.43 8.47 7.41
C LYS A 37 2.39 8.73 5.91
N LEU A 38 3.19 9.68 5.43
CA LEU A 38 3.30 9.96 4.01
C LEU A 38 3.87 8.76 3.24
N VAL A 39 4.88 8.09 3.80
CA VAL A 39 5.45 6.88 3.20
C VAL A 39 4.41 5.78 3.12
N HIS A 40 3.66 5.53 4.20
CA HIS A 40 2.57 4.55 4.21
C HIS A 40 1.51 4.88 3.15
N PHE A 41 1.08 6.13 3.10
CA PHE A 41 0.09 6.60 2.14
C PHE A 41 0.51 6.33 0.70
N ILE A 42 1.73 6.73 0.32
CA ILE A 42 2.25 6.55 -1.04
C ILE A 42 2.46 5.06 -1.35
N ALA A 43 3.01 4.31 -0.39
CA ALA A 43 3.29 2.89 -0.56
C ALA A 43 2.01 2.09 -0.84
N PHE A 44 0.95 2.36 -0.09
CA PHE A 44 -0.32 1.65 -0.26
C PHE A 44 -1.09 2.10 -1.49
N ALA A 45 -0.92 3.35 -1.93
CA ALA A 45 -1.42 3.77 -3.23
C ALA A 45 -0.74 2.97 -4.35
N ALA A 46 0.58 2.81 -4.28
CA ALA A 46 1.34 2.01 -5.25
C ALA A 46 0.94 0.54 -5.20
N LEU A 47 0.59 0.02 -4.02
CA LEU A 47 0.15 -1.37 -3.86
C LEU A 47 -1.18 -1.63 -4.57
N ALA A 48 -2.14 -0.73 -4.41
CA ALA A 48 -3.50 -0.91 -4.93
C ALA A 48 -3.63 -0.57 -6.42
N PHE A 49 -2.81 0.31 -6.93
CA PHE A 49 -2.94 0.83 -8.30
C PHE A 49 -2.91 -0.26 -9.39
N PRO A 50 -1.95 -1.22 -9.40
CA PRO A 50 -1.89 -2.20 -10.49
C PRO A 50 -3.15 -3.04 -10.63
N LEU A 51 -3.72 -3.49 -9.50
CA LEU A 51 -4.94 -4.31 -9.52
C LEU A 51 -6.17 -3.49 -9.88
N ALA A 52 -6.25 -2.26 -9.37
CA ALA A 52 -7.37 -1.37 -9.70
C ALA A 52 -7.35 -0.96 -11.17
N ARG A 53 -6.17 -0.77 -11.74
CA ARG A 53 -5.99 -0.38 -13.13
C ARG A 53 -6.60 -1.40 -14.10
N THR A 54 -6.44 -2.67 -13.82
CA THR A 54 -7.01 -3.74 -14.69
C THR A 54 -8.48 -4.03 -14.37
N GLY A 55 -8.88 -3.86 -13.14
CA GLY A 55 -10.23 -4.15 -12.67
C GLY A 55 -10.59 -5.62 -12.60
N ARG A 56 -9.63 -6.53 -12.75
CA ARG A 56 -9.88 -7.97 -12.81
C ARG A 56 -10.53 -8.53 -11.56
N PHE A 57 -10.18 -8.00 -10.39
CA PHE A 57 -10.61 -8.55 -9.11
C PHE A 57 -11.74 -7.75 -8.48
N GLY A 58 -12.20 -6.67 -9.13
CA GLY A 58 -13.18 -5.77 -8.56
C GLY A 58 -12.56 -4.82 -7.52
N LEU A 59 -13.26 -3.74 -7.22
CA LEU A 59 -12.73 -2.69 -6.34
C LEU A 59 -12.77 -3.09 -4.87
N LEU A 60 -13.86 -3.72 -4.44
CA LEU A 60 -14.04 -4.06 -3.03
C LEU A 60 -13.02 -5.08 -2.54
N PRO A 61 -12.76 -6.19 -3.25
CA PRO A 61 -11.70 -7.12 -2.84
C PRO A 61 -10.33 -6.48 -2.77
N VAL A 62 -9.99 -5.59 -3.70
CA VAL A 62 -8.71 -4.87 -3.68
C VAL A 62 -8.63 -3.96 -2.47
N PHE A 63 -9.69 -3.20 -2.19
CA PHE A 63 -9.74 -2.30 -1.04
C PHE A 63 -9.60 -3.08 0.28
N ILE A 64 -10.40 -4.11 0.44
CA ILE A 64 -10.40 -4.92 1.67
C ILE A 64 -9.07 -5.63 1.85
N GLY A 65 -8.57 -6.28 0.78
CA GLY A 65 -7.33 -7.04 0.85
C GLY A 65 -6.12 -6.18 1.18
N ALA A 66 -5.98 -5.05 0.51
CA ALA A 66 -4.85 -4.14 0.74
C ALA A 66 -4.93 -3.49 2.12
N SER A 67 -6.14 -3.10 2.55
CA SER A 67 -6.35 -2.51 3.88
C SER A 67 -6.08 -3.53 5.00
N ALA A 68 -6.51 -4.78 4.80
CA ALA A 68 -6.24 -5.86 5.75
C ALA A 68 -4.74 -6.17 5.83
N PHE A 69 -4.05 -6.14 4.71
CA PHE A 69 -2.59 -6.30 4.70
C PHE A 69 -1.92 -5.20 5.53
N GLY A 70 -2.35 -3.94 5.36
CA GLY A 70 -1.83 -2.83 6.18
C GLY A 70 -2.08 -3.04 7.67
N GLY A 71 -3.26 -3.51 8.03
CA GLY A 71 -3.58 -3.83 9.42
C GLY A 71 -2.72 -4.95 9.97
N ALA A 72 -2.47 -5.99 9.18
CA ALA A 72 -1.60 -7.10 9.57
C ALA A 72 -0.17 -6.61 9.81
N ILE A 73 0.36 -5.75 8.94
CA ILE A 73 1.69 -5.16 9.11
C ILE A 73 1.77 -4.39 10.44
N GLU A 74 0.76 -3.56 10.75
CA GLU A 74 0.74 -2.80 12.00
C GLU A 74 0.73 -3.71 13.23
N LEU A 75 -0.01 -4.82 13.18
CA LEU A 75 -0.07 -5.77 14.30
C LEU A 75 1.25 -6.53 14.48
N ILE A 76 2.00 -6.72 13.43
CA ILE A 76 3.25 -7.49 13.45
C ILE A 76 4.47 -6.61 13.77
N GLN A 77 4.42 -5.33 13.41
CA GLN A 77 5.58 -4.41 13.56
C GLN A 77 6.22 -4.43 14.96
N PRO A 78 5.47 -4.45 16.08
CA PRO A 78 6.11 -4.49 17.39
C PRO A 78 7.00 -5.71 17.61
N SER A 79 6.69 -6.84 16.98
CA SER A 79 7.50 -8.06 17.08
C SER A 79 8.87 -7.91 16.39
N PHE A 80 9.04 -6.91 15.53
CA PHE A 80 10.26 -6.63 14.78
C PHE A 80 10.93 -5.33 15.23
N ASN A 81 10.69 -4.92 16.47
CA ASN A 81 11.24 -3.69 17.04
C ASN A 81 10.83 -2.43 16.23
N ARG A 82 9.60 -2.42 15.74
CA ARG A 82 9.00 -1.29 15.03
C ARG A 82 7.82 -0.76 15.84
N SER A 83 7.56 0.53 15.73
CA SER A 83 6.40 1.15 16.39
C SER A 83 5.13 0.86 15.61
N ALA A 84 4.07 0.45 16.31
CA ALA A 84 2.74 0.37 15.72
C ALA A 84 1.97 1.65 16.03
N ASP A 85 1.25 2.18 15.03
CA ASP A 85 0.45 3.38 15.17
C ASP A 85 -0.80 3.22 14.32
N ILE A 86 -1.97 3.31 14.95
CA ILE A 86 -3.23 3.19 14.22
C ILE A 86 -3.36 4.26 13.14
N ASN A 87 -2.75 5.43 13.33
CA ASN A 87 -2.75 6.48 12.31
C ASN A 87 -1.99 6.07 11.06
N ASP A 88 -0.98 5.23 11.18
CA ASP A 88 -0.27 4.67 10.02
C ASP A 88 -1.18 3.75 9.23
N TRP A 89 -2.01 2.95 9.92
CA TRP A 89 -3.00 2.11 9.26
C TRP A 89 -4.07 2.95 8.54
N ILE A 90 -4.52 4.02 9.17
CA ILE A 90 -5.45 4.96 8.53
C ILE A 90 -4.82 5.55 7.26
N ALA A 91 -3.55 5.93 7.32
CA ALA A 91 -2.82 6.41 6.15
C ALA A 91 -2.75 5.34 5.05
N ASP A 92 -2.56 4.08 5.42
CA ASP A 92 -2.57 2.95 4.48
C ASP A 92 -3.92 2.86 3.76
N ILE A 93 -5.02 2.92 4.52
CA ILE A 93 -6.37 2.82 3.96
C ILE A 93 -6.66 3.97 3.00
N VAL A 94 -6.29 5.19 3.38
CA VAL A 94 -6.45 6.37 2.51
C VAL A 94 -5.59 6.22 1.26
N GLY A 95 -4.36 5.70 1.40
CA GLY A 95 -3.49 5.41 0.27
C GLY A 95 -4.08 4.39 -0.68
N VAL A 96 -4.67 3.31 -0.15
CA VAL A 96 -5.36 2.31 -0.96
C VAL A 96 -6.49 2.95 -1.76
N ALA A 97 -7.29 3.79 -1.11
CA ALA A 97 -8.39 4.50 -1.80
C ALA A 97 -7.86 5.39 -2.93
N LEU A 98 -6.75 6.11 -2.69
CA LEU A 98 -6.12 6.93 -3.73
C LEU A 98 -5.62 6.08 -4.89
N GLY A 99 -4.95 4.96 -4.59
CA GLY A 99 -4.45 4.04 -5.62
C GLY A 99 -5.56 3.47 -6.49
N ILE A 100 -6.69 3.12 -5.86
CA ILE A 100 -7.87 2.65 -6.57
C ILE A 100 -8.42 3.78 -7.46
N GLY A 101 -8.55 4.98 -6.94
CA GLY A 101 -9.02 6.13 -7.71
C GLY A 101 -8.13 6.41 -8.92
N CYS A 102 -6.82 6.37 -8.73
CA CYS A 102 -5.86 6.55 -9.83
C CYS A 102 -5.96 5.42 -10.86
N GLY A 103 -6.16 4.18 -10.41
CA GLY A 103 -6.34 3.04 -11.30
C GLY A 103 -7.59 3.16 -12.15
N LEU A 104 -8.70 3.60 -11.54
CA LEU A 104 -9.95 3.85 -12.25
C LEU A 104 -9.79 4.97 -13.28
N LEU A 105 -9.12 6.05 -12.91
CA LEU A 105 -8.87 7.17 -13.81
C LEU A 105 -8.00 6.71 -14.99
N TYR A 106 -6.97 5.94 -14.73
CA TYR A 106 -6.10 5.38 -15.76
C TYR A 106 -6.92 4.55 -16.77
N ARG A 107 -7.78 3.66 -16.27
CA ARG A 107 -8.65 2.84 -17.14
C ARG A 107 -9.56 3.71 -17.99
N ARG A 108 -10.14 4.75 -17.37
CA ARG A 108 -11.05 5.64 -18.07
C ARG A 108 -10.34 6.40 -19.19
N ILE A 109 -9.14 6.88 -18.94
CA ILE A 109 -8.33 7.60 -19.93
C ILE A 109 -7.93 6.65 -21.06
N ARG A 110 -7.52 5.43 -20.75
CA ARG A 110 -7.07 4.48 -21.76
C ARG A 110 -8.19 3.95 -22.66
N ARG A 111 -9.45 4.08 -22.24
CA ARG A 111 -10.60 3.68 -23.05
C ARG A 111 -10.99 4.72 -24.10
N ARG A 112 -10.48 5.91 -24.03
CA ARG A 112 -10.77 7.00 -24.98
C ARG A 112 -9.96 6.89 -26.30
#